data_5eeb4124028de2359282113fc0ec0a2d
#
_entry.id   5eeb4124028de2359282113fc0ec0a2d
#
_cell.length_a   1.000
_cell.length_b   1.000
_cell.length_c   1.000
_cell.angle_alpha   90.00
_cell.angle_beta   90.00
_cell.angle_gamma   90.00
#
_symmetry.space_group_name_H-M   'P 1'
#
loop_
_entity.id
_entity.type
_entity.pdbx_description
1 polymer ?
#
loop_
_entity_poly.entity_id
_entity_poly.type
_entity_poly.pdbx_seq_one_letter_code
_entity_poly.pdbx_strand_id
1 'polypeptide(L)'
;GQVVEVGVDRMRVGIEGWVEGDEEPIVPRPDIEWMRGSFVENFDAGDVVHVRRMTQDTDGAFIRWTLRQVPEVQGAFMAMDVNTGRVLAMQGGFGYEIRLSELNRAYAQRQPGSAFKPFVFAAALDSGYTPATVVVDAPIEVSAGGEIWRPQNYSNQYYGPTPLRTGIEQSRNVMTVRLAQEVGMRVIAEYAERFGVYDNM
;
A
#
# COMPACT_ATOMS: atom_id res chain seq x y z
N GLY A 1 17.42 10.58 18.72
CA GLY A 1 17.90 11.32 19.88
C GLY A 1 17.67 10.58 21.18
N GLN A 2 18.27 11.06 22.24
CA GLN A 2 18.13 10.49 23.59
C GLN A 2 17.34 11.46 24.48
N VAL A 3 16.35 10.93 25.19
CA VAL A 3 15.57 11.72 26.18
C VAL A 3 16.46 12.22 27.27
N VAL A 4 16.50 13.54 27.48
CA VAL A 4 17.32 14.22 28.50
C VAL A 4 16.48 14.63 29.70
N GLU A 5 15.24 15.09 29.44
CA GLU A 5 14.32 15.56 30.47
C GLU A 5 12.88 15.26 30.07
N VAL A 6 12.08 14.79 31.00
CA VAL A 6 10.67 14.49 30.81
C VAL A 6 9.83 15.35 31.74
N GLY A 7 8.97 16.19 31.15
CA GLY A 7 7.99 17.00 31.86
C GLY A 7 6.57 16.60 31.51
N VAL A 8 5.58 17.19 32.15
CA VAL A 8 4.17 16.92 31.87
C VAL A 8 3.77 17.41 30.47
N ASP A 9 4.21 18.60 30.10
CA ASP A 9 3.80 19.30 28.87
C ASP A 9 4.84 19.28 27.76
N ARG A 10 6.06 18.80 28.03
CA ARG A 10 7.16 18.76 27.07
C ARG A 10 8.21 17.72 27.45
N MET A 11 8.93 17.29 26.45
CA MET A 11 10.09 16.41 26.58
C MET A 11 11.29 17.04 25.85
N ARG A 12 12.44 17.11 26.50
CA ARG A 12 13.69 17.56 25.88
C ARG A 12 14.52 16.37 25.44
N VAL A 13 15.05 16.46 24.23
CA VAL A 13 15.79 15.36 23.58
C VAL A 13 17.18 15.86 23.21
N GLY A 14 18.21 15.12 23.59
CA GLY A 14 19.57 15.34 23.11
C GLY A 14 19.71 14.76 21.68
N ILE A 15 20.21 15.55 20.76
CA ILE A 15 20.44 15.18 19.36
C ILE A 15 21.92 15.30 19.07
N GLU A 16 22.47 14.26 18.45
CA GLU A 16 23.88 14.29 18.01
C GLU A 16 24.10 15.42 16.99
N GLY A 17 25.15 16.21 17.22
CA GLY A 17 25.47 17.35 16.35
C GLY A 17 24.68 18.63 16.63
N TRP A 18 23.71 18.61 17.57
CA TRP A 18 23.09 19.87 18.01
C TRP A 18 24.09 20.77 18.71
N VAL A 19 24.07 22.05 18.38
CA VAL A 19 24.95 23.08 19.00
C VAL A 19 24.11 24.17 19.64
N GLU A 20 24.67 24.81 20.66
CA GLU A 20 24.03 25.95 21.32
C GLU A 20 23.84 27.10 20.32
N GLY A 21 22.59 27.55 20.19
CA GLY A 21 22.14 28.54 19.19
C GLY A 21 21.22 27.99 18.11
N ASP A 22 21.18 26.67 17.97
CA ASP A 22 20.15 26.00 17.16
C ASP A 22 18.80 25.94 17.92
N GLU A 23 17.72 25.61 17.21
CA GLU A 23 16.42 25.40 17.84
C GLU A 23 16.47 24.24 18.83
N GLU A 24 16.15 24.54 20.09
CA GLU A 24 16.20 23.54 21.16
C GLU A 24 15.31 22.33 20.86
N PRO A 25 15.82 21.07 20.97
CA PRO A 25 15.06 19.89 20.65
C PRO A 25 14.05 19.56 21.76
N ILE A 26 12.96 20.33 21.77
CA ILE A 26 11.82 20.16 22.66
C ILE A 26 10.62 19.64 21.86
N VAL A 27 10.06 18.51 22.31
CA VAL A 27 8.81 17.96 21.80
C VAL A 27 7.67 18.40 22.72
N PRO A 28 6.72 19.20 22.22
CA PRO A 28 5.59 19.67 23.02
C PRO A 28 4.46 18.65 23.11
N ARG A 29 3.63 18.73 24.14
CA ARG A 29 2.48 17.84 24.40
C ARG A 29 1.54 17.65 23.21
N PRO A 30 1.16 18.66 22.42
CA PRO A 30 0.27 18.47 21.27
C PRO A 30 0.80 17.50 20.22
N ASP A 31 2.11 17.29 20.14
CA ASP A 31 2.69 16.36 19.16
C ASP A 31 2.58 14.88 19.51
N ILE A 32 2.08 14.56 20.71
CA ILE A 32 1.88 13.19 21.18
C ILE A 32 0.39 12.83 21.40
N GLU A 33 -0.55 13.56 20.83
CA GLU A 33 -1.98 13.27 20.92
C GLU A 33 -2.34 11.88 20.35
N TRP A 34 -1.54 11.36 19.43
CA TRP A 34 -1.65 10.02 18.89
C TRP A 34 -1.24 8.91 19.87
N MET A 35 -0.50 9.25 20.93
CA MET A 35 -0.01 8.33 21.96
C MET A 35 -0.95 8.33 23.17
N ARG A 36 -1.14 7.18 23.80
CA ARG A 36 -1.87 7.07 25.05
C ARG A 36 -0.99 7.50 26.23
N GLY A 37 -1.57 8.26 27.16
CA GLY A 37 -0.87 8.73 28.36
C GLY A 37 -0.09 10.02 28.16
N SER A 38 0.76 10.34 29.13
CA SER A 38 1.63 11.53 29.16
C SER A 38 3.08 11.17 28.84
N PHE A 39 3.95 12.17 28.70
CA PHE A 39 5.39 11.93 28.57
C PHE A 39 5.93 11.15 29.77
N VAL A 40 5.59 11.58 30.98
CA VAL A 40 6.10 10.99 32.23
C VAL A 40 5.59 9.56 32.50
N GLU A 41 4.52 9.12 31.82
CA GLU A 41 4.02 7.74 31.90
C GLU A 41 4.68 6.81 30.89
N ASN A 42 5.29 7.35 29.84
CA ASN A 42 5.79 6.57 28.71
C ASN A 42 7.30 6.66 28.49
N PHE A 43 7.98 7.64 29.07
CA PHE A 43 9.41 7.86 28.84
C PHE A 43 10.16 8.16 30.12
N ASP A 44 11.38 7.64 30.17
CA ASP A 44 12.38 7.94 31.15
C ASP A 44 13.59 8.69 30.54
N ALA A 45 14.29 9.47 31.34
CA ALA A 45 15.57 10.06 30.92
C ALA A 45 16.55 8.94 30.55
N GLY A 46 17.14 9.03 29.37
CA GLY A 46 18.01 7.99 28.82
C GLY A 46 17.39 7.18 27.67
N ASP A 47 16.06 7.19 27.52
CA ASP A 47 15.40 6.51 26.43
C ASP A 47 15.84 7.03 25.06
N VAL A 48 15.92 6.14 24.08
CA VAL A 48 16.23 6.49 22.70
C VAL A 48 14.93 6.61 21.90
N VAL A 49 14.71 7.79 21.32
CA VAL A 49 13.50 8.13 20.60
C VAL A 49 13.78 8.66 19.20
N HIS A 50 12.83 8.44 18.28
CA HIS A 50 12.85 9.09 16.98
C HIS A 50 12.18 10.45 17.06
N VAL A 51 12.89 11.49 16.63
CA VAL A 51 12.33 12.84 16.50
C VAL A 51 12.60 13.40 15.11
N ARG A 52 11.71 14.26 14.67
CA ARG A 52 11.82 14.94 13.38
C ARG A 52 11.76 16.46 13.60
N ARG A 53 12.71 17.19 13.00
CA ARG A 53 12.64 18.62 12.84
C ARG A 53 11.61 18.96 11.75
N MET A 54 10.54 19.63 12.12
CA MET A 54 9.51 20.08 11.17
C MET A 54 9.83 21.49 10.70
N THR A 55 9.69 21.68 9.39
CA THR A 55 9.94 22.97 8.74
C THR A 55 8.76 23.31 7.84
N GLN A 56 8.60 24.59 7.53
CA GLN A 56 7.65 25.05 6.50
C GLN A 56 8.12 24.61 5.12
N ASP A 57 7.17 24.18 4.27
CA ASP A 57 7.47 23.74 2.90
C ASP A 57 7.87 24.90 1.99
N THR A 58 7.50 26.13 2.35
CA THR A 58 7.70 27.32 1.51
C THR A 58 9.11 27.90 1.59
N ASP A 59 9.67 27.98 2.80
CA ASP A 59 10.93 28.68 3.07
C ASP A 59 11.90 27.88 3.95
N GLY A 60 11.50 26.68 4.41
CA GLY A 60 12.29 25.84 5.30
C GLY A 60 12.38 26.34 6.74
N ALA A 61 11.60 27.38 7.12
CA ALA A 61 11.60 27.91 8.46
C ALA A 61 11.20 26.83 9.48
N PHE A 62 11.88 26.83 10.63
CA PHE A 62 11.58 25.90 11.70
C PHE A 62 10.17 26.11 12.25
N ILE A 63 9.45 25.00 12.46
CA ILE A 63 8.14 25.01 13.11
C ILE A 63 8.24 24.44 14.51
N ARG A 64 8.73 23.20 14.65
CA ARG A 64 8.87 22.48 15.92
C ARG A 64 9.59 21.15 15.75
N TRP A 65 10.01 20.58 16.86
CA TRP A 65 10.35 19.16 16.93
C TRP A 65 9.12 18.32 17.20
N THR A 66 9.05 17.11 16.63
CA THR A 66 7.94 16.20 16.81
C THR A 66 8.45 14.79 17.08
N LEU A 67 7.80 14.08 17.99
CA LEU A 67 8.07 12.68 18.26
C LEU A 67 7.59 11.82 17.09
N ARG A 68 8.37 10.81 16.78
CA ARG A 68 8.06 9.83 15.73
C ARG A 68 8.22 8.41 16.26
N GLN A 69 7.48 7.49 15.66
CA GLN A 69 7.59 6.07 15.92
C GLN A 69 7.80 5.36 14.58
N VAL A 70 8.64 4.33 14.57
CA VAL A 70 8.71 3.41 13.45
C VAL A 70 7.36 2.69 13.38
N PRO A 71 6.62 2.81 12.27
CA PRO A 71 5.30 2.18 12.18
C PRO A 71 5.43 0.66 12.14
N GLU A 72 4.58 -0.06 12.87
CA GLU A 72 4.47 -1.51 12.78
C GLU A 72 3.96 -1.94 11.40
N VAL A 73 2.97 -1.21 10.86
CA VAL A 73 2.46 -1.39 9.51
C VAL A 73 3.21 -0.48 8.56
N GLN A 74 3.81 -1.09 7.55
CA GLN A 74 4.54 -0.37 6.51
C GLN A 74 3.96 -0.68 5.14
N GLY A 75 4.09 0.26 4.22
CA GLY A 75 3.65 0.16 2.85
C GLY A 75 4.74 0.61 1.89
N ALA A 76 4.43 0.54 0.60
CA ALA A 76 5.26 1.10 -0.46
C ALA A 76 4.46 2.07 -1.32
N PHE A 77 5.17 2.99 -1.94
CA PHE A 77 4.64 3.89 -2.95
C PHE A 77 5.57 3.89 -4.16
N MET A 78 4.97 3.92 -5.34
CA MET A 78 5.70 4.08 -6.60
C MET A 78 4.91 5.01 -7.53
N ALA A 79 5.59 5.99 -8.10
CA ALA A 79 5.07 6.83 -9.17
C ALA A 79 5.77 6.49 -10.49
N MET A 80 4.99 6.35 -11.55
CA MET A 80 5.47 5.96 -12.87
C MET A 80 4.88 6.89 -13.95
N ASP A 81 5.71 7.24 -14.93
CA ASP A 81 5.24 7.90 -16.14
C ASP A 81 4.47 6.90 -17.02
N VAL A 82 3.20 7.20 -17.27
CA VAL A 82 2.29 6.30 -17.99
C VAL A 82 2.63 6.12 -19.47
N ASN A 83 3.39 7.05 -20.08
CA ASN A 83 3.75 6.98 -21.50
C ASN A 83 5.04 6.22 -21.74
N THR A 84 5.96 6.28 -20.78
CA THR A 84 7.32 5.71 -20.94
C THR A 84 7.57 4.51 -20.04
N GLY A 85 6.74 4.28 -19.02
CA GLY A 85 6.96 3.26 -18.00
C GLY A 85 8.10 3.58 -17.02
N ARG A 86 8.68 4.79 -17.09
CA ARG A 86 9.79 5.17 -16.20
C ARG A 86 9.30 5.38 -14.78
N VAL A 87 9.97 4.78 -13.82
CA VAL A 87 9.75 5.05 -12.40
C VAL A 87 10.30 6.44 -12.07
N LEU A 88 9.44 7.33 -11.60
CA LEU A 88 9.77 8.70 -11.22
C LEU A 88 10.11 8.83 -9.74
N ALA A 89 9.44 8.07 -8.90
CA ALA A 89 9.69 8.00 -7.47
C ALA A 89 9.30 6.62 -6.92
N MET A 90 10.02 6.15 -5.93
CA MET A 90 9.72 4.91 -5.21
C MET A 90 10.15 5.00 -3.77
N GLN A 91 9.25 4.59 -2.87
CA GLN A 91 9.51 4.43 -1.45
C GLN A 91 9.06 3.04 -1.03
N GLY A 92 9.99 2.20 -0.60
CA GLY A 92 9.73 0.79 -0.29
C GLY A 92 9.36 0.49 1.17
N GLY A 93 9.31 1.51 2.02
CA GLY A 93 9.00 1.39 3.45
C GLY A 93 9.26 2.69 4.19
N PHE A 94 9.17 2.68 5.50
CA PHE A 94 9.46 3.84 6.35
C PHE A 94 10.91 4.33 6.21
N GLY A 95 11.87 3.40 6.11
CA GLY A 95 13.27 3.68 5.90
C GLY A 95 14.00 2.45 5.37
N TYR A 96 15.23 2.66 4.89
CA TYR A 96 16.15 1.58 4.54
C TYR A 96 17.31 1.59 5.53
N GLU A 97 17.47 0.50 6.27
CA GLU A 97 18.54 0.36 7.24
C GLU A 97 19.14 -1.05 7.13
N ILE A 98 20.43 -1.12 6.83
CA ILE A 98 21.15 -2.38 6.62
C ILE A 98 21.00 -3.28 7.85
N ARG A 99 20.60 -4.53 7.63
CA ARG A 99 20.34 -5.57 8.64
C ARG A 99 19.10 -5.37 9.52
N LEU A 100 18.40 -4.23 9.42
CA LEU A 100 17.20 -3.95 10.21
C LEU A 100 15.96 -3.77 9.37
N SER A 101 16.03 -3.04 8.25
CA SER A 101 14.90 -2.77 7.37
C SER A 101 15.34 -2.69 5.90
N GLU A 102 15.72 -3.83 5.33
CA GLU A 102 16.19 -3.91 3.93
C GLU A 102 15.06 -4.22 2.94
N LEU A 103 13.87 -4.58 3.42
CA LEU A 103 12.77 -4.97 2.56
C LEU A 103 12.21 -3.78 1.78
N ASN A 104 12.45 -3.77 0.48
CA ASN A 104 11.72 -2.90 -0.43
C ASN A 104 10.36 -3.53 -0.78
N ARG A 105 9.30 -3.01 -0.19
CA ARG A 105 7.94 -3.53 -0.35
C ARG A 105 7.34 -3.24 -1.72
N ALA A 106 7.93 -2.33 -2.51
CA ALA A 106 7.53 -2.10 -3.89
C ALA A 106 7.86 -3.30 -4.80
N TYR A 107 8.90 -4.07 -4.44
CA TYR A 107 9.28 -5.31 -5.14
C TYR A 107 8.81 -6.58 -4.45
N ALA A 108 8.24 -6.46 -3.25
CA ALA A 108 7.79 -7.63 -2.52
C ALA A 108 6.60 -8.29 -3.22
N GLN A 109 6.74 -9.57 -3.54
CA GLN A 109 5.66 -10.34 -4.15
C GLN A 109 4.48 -10.46 -3.18
N ARG A 110 3.30 -10.18 -3.68
CA ARG A 110 2.04 -10.25 -2.94
C ARG A 110 0.96 -10.82 -3.83
N GLN A 111 -0.06 -11.42 -3.21
CA GLN A 111 -1.25 -11.84 -3.92
C GLN A 111 -1.92 -10.61 -4.56
N PRO A 112 -2.12 -10.58 -5.89
CA PRO A 112 -2.58 -9.37 -6.59
C PRO A 112 -4.04 -9.02 -6.29
N GLY A 113 -4.86 -9.99 -5.90
CA GLY A 113 -6.30 -9.77 -5.71
C GLY A 113 -6.94 -9.19 -6.97
N SER A 114 -7.78 -8.17 -6.81
CA SER A 114 -8.48 -7.51 -7.92
C SER A 114 -7.56 -6.72 -8.87
N ALA A 115 -6.31 -6.47 -8.49
CA ALA A 115 -5.34 -5.87 -9.42
C ALA A 115 -4.99 -6.79 -10.59
N PHE A 116 -5.31 -8.09 -10.52
CA PHE A 116 -5.15 -9.04 -11.61
C PHE A 116 -6.26 -8.95 -12.67
N LYS A 117 -7.42 -8.42 -12.34
CA LYS A 117 -8.58 -8.35 -13.26
C LYS A 117 -8.30 -7.65 -14.59
N PRO A 118 -7.54 -6.53 -14.66
CA PRO A 118 -7.22 -5.90 -15.93
C PRO A 118 -6.60 -6.84 -16.95
N PHE A 119 -5.78 -7.82 -16.54
CA PHE A 119 -5.17 -8.79 -17.45
C PHE A 119 -6.20 -9.77 -18.03
N VAL A 120 -7.16 -10.20 -17.20
CA VAL A 120 -8.28 -11.03 -17.65
C VAL A 120 -9.16 -10.29 -18.68
N PHE A 121 -9.46 -9.03 -18.39
CA PHE A 121 -10.28 -8.20 -19.28
C PHE A 121 -9.53 -7.82 -20.57
N ALA A 122 -8.22 -7.55 -20.49
CA ALA A 122 -7.39 -7.30 -21.66
C ALA A 122 -7.35 -8.53 -22.59
N ALA A 123 -7.13 -9.71 -22.04
CA ALA A 123 -7.17 -10.96 -22.79
C ALA A 123 -8.52 -11.20 -23.45
N ALA A 124 -9.62 -10.88 -22.77
CA ALA A 124 -10.97 -10.98 -23.34
C ALA A 124 -11.16 -10.00 -24.50
N LEU A 125 -10.78 -8.74 -24.36
CA LEU A 125 -10.90 -7.74 -25.42
C LEU A 125 -10.11 -8.14 -26.67
N ASP A 126 -8.90 -8.66 -26.51
CA ASP A 126 -8.08 -9.16 -27.62
C ASP A 126 -8.67 -10.46 -28.24
N SER A 127 -9.45 -11.21 -27.47
CA SER A 127 -10.20 -12.39 -27.93
C SER A 127 -11.54 -12.03 -28.61
N GLY A 128 -11.79 -10.76 -28.92
CA GLY A 128 -12.98 -10.30 -29.65
C GLY A 128 -14.16 -9.83 -28.79
N TYR A 129 -14.01 -9.82 -27.47
CA TYR A 129 -15.00 -9.19 -26.60
C TYR A 129 -14.93 -7.66 -26.73
N THR A 130 -16.02 -7.00 -26.36
CA THR A 130 -16.10 -5.53 -26.37
C THR A 130 -16.52 -5.03 -25.00
N PRO A 131 -16.30 -3.76 -24.66
CA PRO A 131 -16.80 -3.18 -23.42
C PRO A 131 -18.32 -3.32 -23.21
N ALA A 132 -19.09 -3.48 -24.31
CA ALA A 132 -20.53 -3.67 -24.31
C ALA A 132 -20.94 -5.15 -24.25
N THR A 133 -20.01 -6.09 -24.43
CA THR A 133 -20.31 -7.53 -24.33
C THR A 133 -20.90 -7.84 -22.96
N VAL A 134 -22.04 -8.54 -22.95
CA VAL A 134 -22.76 -8.88 -21.72
C VAL A 134 -22.27 -10.22 -21.18
N VAL A 135 -21.87 -10.24 -19.92
CA VAL A 135 -21.55 -11.45 -19.15
C VAL A 135 -22.50 -11.55 -17.97
N VAL A 136 -22.92 -12.75 -17.62
CA VAL A 136 -23.91 -12.94 -16.56
C VAL A 136 -23.23 -12.97 -15.19
N ASP A 137 -23.56 -12.01 -14.34
CA ASP A 137 -23.18 -11.98 -12.92
C ASP A 137 -24.19 -12.80 -12.10
N ALA A 138 -23.99 -14.11 -12.04
CA ALA A 138 -24.84 -15.08 -11.34
C ALA A 138 -23.96 -16.18 -10.69
N PRO A 139 -24.46 -16.91 -9.71
CA PRO A 139 -23.71 -18.00 -9.08
C PRO A 139 -23.05 -18.93 -10.10
N ILE A 140 -21.82 -19.34 -9.80
CA ILE A 140 -21.01 -20.23 -10.63
C ILE A 140 -20.25 -21.20 -9.73
N GLU A 141 -20.06 -22.41 -10.21
CA GLU A 141 -19.23 -23.43 -9.58
C GLU A 141 -18.02 -23.72 -10.47
N VAL A 142 -16.85 -23.73 -9.88
CA VAL A 142 -15.59 -24.02 -10.56
C VAL A 142 -14.96 -25.22 -9.89
N SER A 143 -14.69 -26.27 -10.65
CA SER A 143 -13.92 -27.42 -10.17
C SER A 143 -12.44 -27.07 -10.20
N ALA A 144 -11.79 -27.09 -9.06
CA ALA A 144 -10.37 -26.81 -8.90
C ALA A 144 -9.74 -27.85 -7.96
N GLY A 145 -8.82 -28.67 -8.49
CA GLY A 145 -8.07 -29.63 -7.67
C GLY A 145 -8.93 -30.71 -6.97
N GLY A 146 -10.13 -30.99 -7.48
CA GLY A 146 -11.07 -31.96 -6.88
C GLY A 146 -12.06 -31.35 -5.89
N GLU A 147 -11.92 -30.05 -5.61
CA GLU A 147 -12.87 -29.27 -4.81
C GLU A 147 -13.76 -28.39 -5.68
N ILE A 148 -14.96 -28.09 -5.19
CA ILE A 148 -15.87 -27.15 -5.84
C ILE A 148 -15.71 -25.78 -5.17
N TRP A 149 -15.20 -24.83 -5.93
CA TRP A 149 -15.10 -23.43 -5.51
C TRP A 149 -16.30 -22.62 -6.02
N ARG A 150 -16.91 -21.85 -5.12
CA ARG A 150 -18.06 -20.98 -5.39
C ARG A 150 -17.69 -19.52 -5.13
N PRO A 151 -17.16 -18.80 -6.14
CA PRO A 151 -16.79 -17.39 -5.98
C PRO A 151 -18.02 -16.53 -5.71
N GLN A 152 -17.82 -15.49 -4.91
CA GLN A 152 -18.84 -14.49 -4.60
C GLN A 152 -18.32 -13.08 -4.87
N ASN A 153 -19.23 -12.16 -5.20
CA ASN A 153 -18.91 -10.73 -5.21
C ASN A 153 -18.70 -10.24 -3.77
N TYR A 154 -17.92 -9.16 -3.62
CA TYR A 154 -17.66 -8.56 -2.31
C TYR A 154 -18.96 -8.13 -1.57
N SER A 155 -19.97 -7.70 -2.35
CA SER A 155 -21.30 -7.34 -1.85
C SER A 155 -22.19 -8.53 -1.43
N ASN A 156 -21.76 -9.78 -1.69
CA ASN A 156 -22.57 -11.00 -1.60
C ASN A 156 -23.86 -10.95 -2.43
N GLN A 157 -23.91 -10.11 -3.47
CA GLN A 157 -25.04 -9.96 -4.39
C GLN A 157 -24.64 -10.29 -5.81
N TYR A 158 -25.61 -10.69 -6.63
CA TYR A 158 -25.48 -10.95 -8.05
C TYR A 158 -26.38 -9.99 -8.82
N TYR A 159 -25.91 -9.55 -10.00
CA TYR A 159 -26.54 -8.45 -10.73
C TYR A 159 -27.08 -8.85 -12.11
N GLY A 160 -27.00 -10.14 -12.44
CA GLY A 160 -27.51 -10.67 -13.70
C GLY A 160 -26.70 -10.24 -14.94
N PRO A 161 -27.33 -10.16 -16.12
CA PRO A 161 -26.68 -9.75 -17.35
C PRO A 161 -26.08 -8.35 -17.22
N THR A 162 -24.76 -8.23 -17.34
CA THR A 162 -24.03 -7.00 -17.07
C THR A 162 -22.94 -6.78 -18.14
N PRO A 163 -22.79 -5.57 -18.71
CA PRO A 163 -21.71 -5.26 -19.64
C PRO A 163 -20.31 -5.41 -19.01
N LEU A 164 -19.33 -5.82 -19.82
CA LEU A 164 -17.93 -5.95 -19.36
C LEU A 164 -17.41 -4.68 -18.72
N ARG A 165 -17.73 -3.51 -19.28
CA ARG A 165 -17.34 -2.21 -18.68
C ARG A 165 -17.75 -2.10 -17.23
N THR A 166 -19.02 -2.38 -16.91
CA THR A 166 -19.52 -2.36 -15.54
C THR A 166 -18.86 -3.44 -14.67
N GLY A 167 -18.56 -4.60 -15.25
CA GLY A 167 -17.84 -5.68 -14.56
C GLY A 167 -16.50 -5.26 -14.02
N ILE A 168 -15.69 -4.54 -14.81
CA ILE A 168 -14.39 -4.05 -14.36
C ILE A 168 -14.51 -2.82 -13.45
N GLU A 169 -15.37 -1.86 -13.78
CA GLU A 169 -15.62 -0.64 -12.98
C GLU A 169 -16.04 -0.97 -11.55
N GLN A 170 -16.90 -1.96 -11.40
CA GLN A 170 -17.44 -2.43 -10.11
C GLN A 170 -16.63 -3.59 -9.51
N SER A 171 -15.55 -3.99 -10.16
CA SER A 171 -14.67 -5.08 -9.70
C SER A 171 -15.44 -6.38 -9.39
N ARG A 172 -16.38 -6.81 -10.27
CA ARG A 172 -17.22 -7.98 -10.10
C ARG A 172 -16.41 -9.27 -10.16
N ASN A 173 -16.35 -10.02 -9.06
CA ASN A 173 -15.56 -11.24 -8.98
C ASN A 173 -16.14 -12.35 -9.87
N VAL A 174 -17.45 -12.58 -9.80
CA VAL A 174 -18.11 -13.68 -10.49
C VAL A 174 -18.05 -13.51 -12.00
N MET A 175 -18.27 -12.28 -12.50
CA MET A 175 -18.07 -11.96 -13.92
C MET A 175 -16.64 -12.22 -14.38
N THR A 176 -15.65 -11.83 -13.59
CA THR A 176 -14.23 -12.05 -13.91
C THR A 176 -13.90 -13.54 -14.01
N VAL A 177 -14.40 -14.35 -13.08
CA VAL A 177 -14.19 -15.82 -13.10
C VAL A 177 -14.86 -16.45 -14.30
N ARG A 178 -16.10 -16.07 -14.61
CA ARG A 178 -16.82 -16.56 -15.80
C ARG A 178 -16.10 -16.19 -17.09
N LEU A 179 -15.68 -14.92 -17.20
CA LEU A 179 -14.90 -14.44 -18.34
C LEU A 179 -13.59 -15.20 -18.50
N ALA A 180 -12.90 -15.47 -17.39
CA ALA A 180 -11.65 -16.24 -17.39
C ALA A 180 -11.86 -17.68 -17.88
N GLN A 181 -12.99 -18.32 -17.54
CA GLN A 181 -13.32 -19.66 -18.04
C GLN A 181 -13.64 -19.63 -19.55
N GLU A 182 -14.36 -18.61 -20.03
CA GLU A 182 -14.74 -18.46 -21.43
C GLU A 182 -13.52 -18.16 -22.33
N VAL A 183 -12.64 -17.26 -21.91
CA VAL A 183 -11.39 -16.91 -22.62
C VAL A 183 -10.37 -18.03 -22.55
N GLY A 184 -10.32 -18.73 -21.44
CA GLY A 184 -9.40 -19.82 -21.15
C GLY A 184 -8.18 -19.37 -20.33
N MET A 185 -7.90 -20.14 -19.28
CA MET A 185 -6.85 -19.81 -18.31
C MET A 185 -5.45 -19.72 -18.95
N ARG A 186 -5.18 -20.51 -20.00
CA ARG A 186 -3.89 -20.46 -20.72
C ARG A 186 -3.67 -19.12 -21.41
N VAL A 187 -4.71 -18.57 -22.05
CA VAL A 187 -4.63 -17.26 -22.71
C VAL A 187 -4.37 -16.16 -21.67
N ILE A 188 -5.03 -16.24 -20.53
CA ILE A 188 -4.84 -15.27 -19.43
C ILE A 188 -3.43 -15.37 -18.85
N ALA A 189 -2.89 -16.58 -18.67
CA ALA A 189 -1.52 -16.80 -18.23
C ALA A 189 -0.50 -16.17 -19.21
N GLU A 190 -0.65 -16.42 -20.53
CA GLU A 190 0.17 -15.81 -21.57
C GLU A 190 0.13 -14.27 -21.53
N TYR A 191 -1.03 -13.69 -21.23
CA TYR A 191 -1.17 -12.25 -21.03
C TYR A 191 -0.42 -11.77 -19.78
N ALA A 192 -0.58 -12.45 -18.65
CA ALA A 192 0.11 -12.09 -17.42
C ALA A 192 1.64 -12.17 -17.56
N GLU A 193 2.16 -13.16 -18.28
CA GLU A 193 3.58 -13.28 -18.63
C GLU A 193 4.04 -12.12 -19.53
N ARG A 194 3.31 -11.81 -20.59
CA ARG A 194 3.62 -10.70 -21.50
C ARG A 194 3.64 -9.33 -20.78
N PHE A 195 2.82 -9.14 -19.77
CA PHE A 195 2.82 -7.96 -18.91
C PHE A 195 3.89 -8.01 -17.80
N GLY A 196 4.65 -9.09 -17.69
CA GLY A 196 5.72 -9.23 -16.69
C GLY A 196 5.20 -9.41 -15.26
N VAL A 197 3.96 -9.90 -15.09
CA VAL A 197 3.37 -10.16 -13.76
C VAL A 197 3.98 -11.42 -13.15
N TYR A 198 4.25 -12.42 -13.99
CA TYR A 198 4.88 -13.69 -13.63
C TYR A 198 5.83 -14.13 -14.73
N ASP A 199 6.91 -14.80 -14.37
CA ASP A 199 7.91 -15.31 -15.32
C ASP A 199 7.57 -16.70 -15.88
N ASN A 200 6.73 -17.48 -15.20
CA ASN A 200 6.25 -18.81 -15.62
C ASN A 200 4.94 -19.12 -14.89
N MET A 201 3.82 -19.17 -15.57
CA MET A 201 2.51 -19.57 -15.05
C MET A 201 2.07 -20.94 -15.59
#